data_7419830abf7e77a1d132d4514011ff83
#
_entry.id   7419830abf7e77a1d132d4514011ff83
#
_cell.length_a   1.000
_cell.length_b   1.000
_cell.length_c   1.000
_cell.angle_alpha   90.00
_cell.angle_beta   90.00
_cell.angle_gamma   90.00
#
_symmetry.space_group_name_H-M   'P 1'
#
loop_
_entity.id
_entity.type
_entity.pdbx_description
1 polymer ?
#
loop_
_entity_poly.entity_id
_entity_poly.type
_entity_poly.pdbx_seq_one_letter_code
_entity_poly.pdbx_strand_id
1 'polypeptide(L)'
;AAISCAKIYLALGLKKENIIMFDSKGPINVERTNLTTEKQKFITHNTSVKTLSDAIDGSDVFIGLSMANMMTKEMLLSMAKNPIVFAMANPDPEISYKLAKRTREDIIIATGRSDHPNQVNNVLGFPFIFRGALDVRASKINEEMKMAAVYALAELAKEPVPEIVNIVYKEKK
;
A
#
# COMPACT_ATOMS: atom_id res chain seq x y z
N ALA A 1 2.64 10.18 -1.76
CA ALA A 1 1.77 9.05 -1.34
C ALA A 1 2.48 8.18 -0.30
N ALA A 2 3.65 7.59 -0.57
CA ALA A 2 4.35 6.64 0.32
C ALA A 2 4.53 7.14 1.76
N ILE A 3 4.98 8.38 1.95
CA ILE A 3 5.12 8.98 3.27
C ILE A 3 3.79 9.04 4.04
N SER A 4 2.70 9.39 3.37
CA SER A 4 1.38 9.45 4.00
C SER A 4 0.89 8.06 4.42
N CYS A 5 1.10 7.04 3.58
CA CYS A 5 0.80 5.65 3.94
C CYS A 5 1.63 5.19 5.14
N ALA A 6 2.95 5.44 5.12
CA ALA A 6 3.84 5.06 6.21
C ALA A 6 3.46 5.73 7.55
N LYS A 7 3.02 6.99 7.54
CA LYS A 7 2.50 7.67 8.73
C LYS A 7 1.27 6.96 9.32
N ILE A 8 0.35 6.51 8.47
CA ILE A 8 -0.84 5.75 8.90
C ILE A 8 -0.42 4.40 9.52
N TYR A 9 0.52 3.69 8.89
CA TYR A 9 1.02 2.44 9.46
C TYR A 9 1.70 2.62 10.82
N LEU A 10 2.49 3.70 11.00
CA LEU A 10 3.06 4.04 12.31
C LEU A 10 1.97 4.35 13.35
N ALA A 11 0.92 5.08 12.96
CA ALA A 11 -0.22 5.36 13.84
C ALA A 11 -1.00 4.10 14.23
N LEU A 12 -0.99 3.06 13.37
CA LEU A 12 -1.55 1.74 13.64
C LEU A 12 -0.63 0.84 14.49
N GLY A 13 0.57 1.31 14.86
CA GLY A 13 1.49 0.59 15.75
C GLY A 13 2.63 -0.14 15.04
N LEU A 14 2.78 0.00 13.71
CA LEU A 14 3.96 -0.52 13.03
C LEU A 14 5.22 0.18 13.56
N LYS A 15 6.23 -0.58 13.91
CA LYS A 15 7.49 -0.02 14.38
C LYS A 15 8.28 0.57 13.21
N LYS A 16 8.88 1.74 13.42
CA LYS A 16 9.64 2.47 12.39
C LYS A 16 10.80 1.64 11.82
N GLU A 17 11.48 0.89 12.65
CA GLU A 17 12.61 0.04 12.26
C GLU A 17 12.23 -1.08 11.29
N ASN A 18 10.94 -1.41 11.18
CA ASN A 18 10.40 -2.39 10.24
C ASN A 18 9.99 -1.77 8.90
N ILE A 19 10.23 -0.47 8.71
CA ILE A 19 9.93 0.23 7.45
C ILE A 19 11.22 0.59 6.74
N ILE A 20 11.39 0.09 5.52
CA ILE A 20 12.46 0.52 4.60
C ILE A 20 11.80 1.28 3.46
N MET A 21 12.10 2.57 3.35
CA MET A 21 11.51 3.44 2.33
C MET A 21 12.51 3.73 1.22
N PHE A 22 12.02 3.71 -0.01
CA PHE A 22 12.79 4.03 -1.22
C PHE A 22 12.23 5.26 -1.93
N ASP A 23 13.11 5.97 -2.60
CA ASP A 23 12.75 6.94 -3.65
C ASP A 23 13.57 6.66 -4.92
N SER A 24 13.45 7.51 -5.94
CA SER A 24 14.16 7.36 -7.21
C SER A 24 15.70 7.33 -7.11
N LYS A 25 16.25 7.68 -5.95
CA LYS A 25 17.71 7.68 -5.68
C LYS A 25 18.16 6.50 -4.80
N GLY A 26 17.24 5.58 -4.47
CA GLY A 26 17.52 4.41 -3.63
C GLY A 26 16.95 4.48 -2.23
N PRO A 27 17.46 3.67 -1.27
CA PRO A 27 16.96 3.62 0.09
C PRO A 27 17.13 4.95 0.82
N ILE A 28 16.17 5.29 1.67
CA ILE A 28 16.25 6.44 2.58
C ILE A 28 16.98 5.99 3.84
N ASN A 29 18.29 6.09 3.83
CA ASN A 29 19.17 5.64 4.91
C ASN A 29 20.06 6.78 5.44
N VAL A 30 20.85 6.49 6.47
CA VAL A 30 21.75 7.47 7.13
C VAL A 30 22.85 8.01 6.23
N GLU A 31 23.18 7.37 5.12
CA GLU A 31 24.18 7.82 4.15
C GLU A 31 23.65 8.95 3.23
N ARG A 32 22.34 9.17 3.22
CA ARG A 32 21.67 10.17 2.38
C ARG A 32 21.69 11.55 3.02
N THR A 33 22.26 12.53 2.34
CA THR A 33 22.42 13.91 2.84
C THR A 33 21.33 14.87 2.43
N ASN A 34 20.74 14.72 1.25
CA ASN A 34 19.76 15.65 0.68
C ASN A 34 18.32 15.11 0.82
N LEU A 35 17.86 14.95 2.07
CA LEU A 35 16.52 14.49 2.37
C LEU A 35 15.64 15.63 2.87
N THR A 36 14.40 15.70 2.41
CA THR A 36 13.39 16.60 2.99
C THR A 36 13.09 16.20 4.43
N THR A 37 12.62 17.15 5.24
CA THR A 37 12.23 16.91 6.65
C THR A 37 11.29 15.71 6.80
N GLU A 38 10.36 15.54 5.86
CA GLU A 38 9.43 14.40 5.89
C GLU A 38 10.12 13.06 5.63
N LYS A 39 11.09 13.00 4.72
CA LYS A 39 11.87 11.79 4.45
C LYS A 39 12.83 11.45 5.59
N GLN A 40 13.40 12.45 6.26
CA GLN A 40 14.28 12.25 7.41
C GLN A 40 13.62 11.43 8.53
N LYS A 41 12.31 11.53 8.69
CA LYS A 41 11.54 10.73 9.65
C LYS A 41 11.60 9.23 9.40
N PHE A 42 11.92 8.83 8.18
CA PHE A 42 11.95 7.43 7.72
C PHE A 42 13.37 6.92 7.40
N ILE A 43 14.40 7.60 7.87
CA ILE A 43 15.78 7.13 7.73
C ILE A 43 15.93 5.79 8.42
N THR A 44 16.40 4.78 7.67
CA THR A 44 16.86 3.52 8.22
C THR A 44 18.35 3.56 8.56
N HIS A 45 18.75 2.90 9.64
CA HIS A 45 20.14 2.66 10.01
C HIS A 45 20.71 1.39 9.37
N ASN A 46 19.87 0.61 8.71
CA ASN A 46 20.34 -0.58 8.00
C ASN A 46 21.03 -0.18 6.70
N THR A 47 22.35 -0.10 6.75
CA THR A 47 23.20 0.25 5.60
C THR A 47 23.55 -0.94 4.70
N SER A 48 23.16 -2.16 5.05
CA SER A 48 23.31 -3.33 4.19
C SER A 48 22.35 -3.31 3.01
N VAL A 49 21.22 -2.66 3.16
CA VAL A 49 20.23 -2.50 2.09
C VAL A 49 20.68 -1.40 1.13
N LYS A 50 21.06 -1.77 -0.07
CA LYS A 50 21.49 -0.85 -1.14
C LYS A 50 20.50 -0.80 -2.30
N THR A 51 19.84 -1.90 -2.58
CA THR A 51 18.88 -2.05 -3.70
C THR A 51 17.47 -2.40 -3.20
N LEU A 52 16.49 -2.24 -4.09
CA LEU A 52 15.13 -2.68 -3.80
C LEU A 52 15.07 -4.20 -3.55
N SER A 53 15.89 -4.97 -4.26
CA SER A 53 16.00 -6.43 -4.06
C SER A 53 16.45 -6.77 -2.65
N ASP A 54 17.47 -6.05 -2.13
CA ASP A 54 17.96 -6.29 -0.75
C ASP A 54 16.85 -6.00 0.30
N ALA A 55 16.03 -4.99 0.05
CA ALA A 55 14.95 -4.63 0.96
C ALA A 55 13.76 -5.61 0.91
N ILE A 56 13.51 -6.19 -0.25
CA ILE A 56 12.40 -7.12 -0.47
C ILE A 56 12.74 -8.51 0.09
N ASP A 57 14.00 -8.89 0.10
CA ASP A 57 14.43 -10.18 0.61
C ASP A 57 13.99 -10.38 2.07
N GLY A 58 13.21 -11.42 2.33
CA GLY A 58 12.60 -11.72 3.63
C GLY A 58 11.53 -10.76 4.12
N SER A 59 11.10 -9.77 3.31
CA SER A 59 10.04 -8.84 3.70
C SER A 59 8.66 -9.48 3.66
N ASP A 60 7.78 -9.10 4.59
CA ASP A 60 6.38 -9.56 4.65
C ASP A 60 5.47 -8.77 3.71
N VAL A 61 5.75 -7.48 3.53
CA VAL A 61 4.86 -6.57 2.81
C VAL A 61 5.64 -5.68 1.86
N PHE A 62 5.20 -5.59 0.61
CA PHE A 62 5.65 -4.60 -0.36
C PHE A 62 4.53 -3.61 -0.68
N ILE A 63 4.84 -2.32 -0.67
CA ILE A 63 3.90 -1.24 -1.03
C ILE A 63 4.50 -0.41 -2.15
N GLY A 64 4.08 -0.69 -3.38
CA GLY A 64 4.47 0.02 -4.58
C GLY A 64 3.56 1.23 -4.84
N LEU A 65 4.17 2.40 -5.00
CA LEU A 65 3.50 3.68 -5.25
C LEU A 65 4.32 4.53 -6.23
N SER A 66 5.06 3.88 -7.12
CA SER A 66 6.04 4.60 -7.94
C SER A 66 5.90 4.33 -9.43
N MET A 67 6.53 3.32 -9.94
CA MET A 67 6.63 3.04 -11.38
C MET A 67 6.34 1.58 -11.69
N ALA A 68 5.81 1.35 -12.91
CA ALA A 68 5.56 0.00 -13.42
C ALA A 68 6.83 -0.87 -13.44
N ASN A 69 6.62 -2.18 -13.28
CA ASN A 69 7.65 -3.21 -13.47
C ASN A 69 8.89 -3.07 -12.57
N MET A 70 8.76 -2.45 -11.40
CA MET A 70 9.85 -2.32 -10.41
C MET A 70 10.09 -3.60 -9.62
N MET A 71 9.09 -4.48 -9.49
CA MET A 71 9.20 -5.74 -8.78
C MET A 71 9.39 -6.89 -9.78
N THR A 72 10.49 -7.63 -9.67
CA THR A 72 10.75 -8.80 -10.50
C THR A 72 10.18 -10.07 -9.87
N LYS A 73 10.16 -11.14 -10.66
CA LYS A 73 9.79 -12.48 -10.18
C LYS A 73 10.70 -12.97 -9.06
N GLU A 74 12.01 -12.74 -9.19
CA GLU A 74 13.03 -13.13 -8.22
C GLU A 74 12.83 -12.40 -6.90
N MET A 75 12.57 -11.09 -6.94
CA MET A 75 12.22 -10.30 -5.75
C MET A 75 10.97 -10.84 -5.06
N LEU A 76 9.94 -11.19 -5.82
CA LEU A 76 8.72 -11.77 -5.25
C LEU A 76 8.98 -13.12 -4.58
N LEU A 77 9.87 -13.95 -5.17
CA LEU A 77 10.24 -15.25 -4.60
C LEU A 77 11.06 -15.13 -3.31
N SER A 78 11.86 -14.05 -3.15
CA SER A 78 12.69 -13.83 -1.95
C SER A 78 11.90 -13.28 -0.76
N MET A 79 10.66 -12.83 -0.94
CA MET A 79 9.80 -12.37 0.17
C MET A 79 9.50 -13.49 1.18
N ALA A 80 9.14 -13.10 2.39
CA ALA A 80 8.69 -14.01 3.44
C ALA A 80 7.49 -14.88 3.01
N LYS A 81 7.12 -15.85 3.82
CA LYS A 81 5.97 -16.71 3.59
C LYS A 81 4.66 -15.91 3.68
N ASN A 82 3.70 -16.19 2.80
CA ASN A 82 2.41 -15.49 2.72
C ASN A 82 2.55 -13.96 2.56
N PRO A 83 3.32 -13.48 1.57
CA PRO A 83 3.59 -12.06 1.43
C PRO A 83 2.37 -11.28 0.98
N ILE A 84 2.32 -10.02 1.37
CA ILE A 84 1.30 -9.07 0.90
C ILE A 84 1.96 -8.06 -0.04
N VAL A 85 1.41 -7.93 -1.24
CA VAL A 85 1.92 -7.01 -2.26
C VAL A 85 0.83 -6.03 -2.69
N PHE A 86 1.03 -4.76 -2.41
CA PHE A 86 0.26 -3.65 -2.96
C PHE A 86 1.01 -3.04 -4.14
N ALA A 87 0.68 -3.46 -5.36
CA ALA A 87 1.28 -2.95 -6.60
C ALA A 87 0.37 -1.87 -7.21
N MET A 88 0.51 -0.63 -6.73
CA MET A 88 -0.45 0.45 -6.95
C MET A 88 0.03 1.51 -7.94
N ALA A 89 1.14 1.31 -8.66
CA ALA A 89 1.53 2.19 -9.75
C ALA A 89 0.46 2.22 -10.86
N ASN A 90 0.27 3.38 -11.46
CA ASN A 90 -0.77 3.61 -12.45
C ASN A 90 -0.15 4.29 -13.70
N PRO A 91 -0.45 3.83 -14.93
CA PRO A 91 -1.48 2.84 -15.30
C PRO A 91 -1.07 1.37 -15.08
N ASP A 92 0.20 1.06 -15.11
CA ASP A 92 0.71 -0.30 -14.98
C ASP A 92 1.32 -0.52 -13.59
N PRO A 93 1.03 -1.66 -12.91
CA PRO A 93 1.54 -1.95 -11.58
C PRO A 93 3.02 -2.31 -11.56
N GLU A 94 3.65 -2.26 -10.39
CA GLU A 94 5.04 -2.65 -10.17
C GLU A 94 5.33 -4.11 -10.56
N ILE A 95 4.33 -4.98 -10.45
CA ILE A 95 4.32 -6.35 -10.98
C ILE A 95 2.90 -6.67 -11.45
N SER A 96 2.75 -7.33 -12.60
CA SER A 96 1.42 -7.68 -13.08
C SER A 96 0.77 -8.74 -12.20
N TYR A 97 -0.55 -8.62 -11.98
CA TYR A 97 -1.33 -9.57 -11.19
C TYR A 97 -1.12 -11.03 -11.65
N LYS A 98 -1.18 -11.25 -12.97
CA LYS A 98 -1.01 -12.58 -13.56
C LYS A 98 0.37 -13.17 -13.29
N LEU A 99 1.43 -12.36 -13.41
CA LEU A 99 2.79 -12.80 -13.14
C LEU A 99 2.95 -13.15 -11.65
N ALA A 100 2.48 -12.29 -10.76
CA ALA A 100 2.58 -12.50 -9.33
C ALA A 100 1.87 -13.80 -8.88
N LYS A 101 0.63 -14.02 -9.33
CA LYS A 101 -0.15 -15.24 -9.00
C LYS A 101 0.45 -16.52 -9.59
N ARG A 102 1.10 -16.44 -10.76
CA ARG A 102 1.81 -17.60 -11.35
C ARG A 102 3.15 -17.88 -10.63
N THR A 103 3.73 -16.87 -9.98
CA THR A 103 5.01 -17.00 -9.30
C THR A 103 4.86 -17.56 -7.89
N ARG A 104 3.79 -17.15 -7.17
CA ARG A 104 3.53 -17.59 -5.78
C ARG A 104 2.04 -17.79 -5.56
N GLU A 105 1.67 -18.96 -5.05
CA GLU A 105 0.27 -19.27 -4.70
C GLU A 105 -0.16 -18.63 -3.37
N ASP A 106 0.78 -18.50 -2.44
CA ASP A 106 0.56 -17.97 -1.09
C ASP A 106 0.47 -16.44 -1.02
N ILE A 107 0.61 -15.73 -2.15
CA ILE A 107 0.58 -14.27 -2.19
C ILE A 107 -0.83 -13.69 -2.04
N ILE A 108 -0.93 -12.64 -1.23
CA ILE A 108 -2.04 -11.67 -1.27
C ILE A 108 -1.58 -10.48 -2.11
N ILE A 109 -2.17 -10.28 -3.27
CA ILE A 109 -1.84 -9.17 -4.16
C ILE A 109 -3.05 -8.27 -4.40
N ALA A 110 -2.83 -6.96 -4.30
CA ALA A 110 -3.77 -5.91 -4.63
C ALA A 110 -3.16 -4.95 -5.66
N THR A 111 -3.98 -4.46 -6.57
CA THR A 111 -3.59 -3.47 -7.59
C THR A 111 -4.61 -2.36 -7.69
N GLY A 112 -4.30 -1.27 -8.41
CA GLY A 112 -5.25 -0.21 -8.73
C GLY A 112 -6.30 -0.59 -9.81
N ARG A 113 -6.21 -1.76 -10.41
CA ARG A 113 -7.03 -2.17 -11.57
C ARG A 113 -8.33 -2.83 -11.12
N SER A 114 -9.43 -2.48 -11.81
CA SER A 114 -10.77 -3.04 -11.56
C SER A 114 -11.01 -4.41 -12.18
N ASP A 115 -10.14 -4.85 -13.09
CA ASP A 115 -10.22 -6.14 -13.78
C ASP A 115 -9.52 -7.28 -13.02
N HIS A 116 -9.03 -6.99 -11.81
CA HIS A 116 -8.39 -7.98 -10.93
C HIS A 116 -9.02 -7.96 -9.54
N PRO A 117 -8.98 -9.09 -8.81
CA PRO A 117 -9.37 -9.13 -7.40
C PRO A 117 -8.55 -8.16 -6.53
N ASN A 118 -9.10 -7.77 -5.38
CA ASN A 118 -8.47 -6.89 -4.41
C ASN A 118 -8.09 -5.52 -5.00
N GLN A 119 -8.98 -4.92 -5.76
CA GLN A 119 -8.76 -3.55 -6.24
C GLN A 119 -8.60 -2.58 -5.07
N VAL A 120 -7.54 -1.78 -5.10
CA VAL A 120 -7.34 -0.63 -4.21
C VAL A 120 -7.49 0.65 -5.02
N ASN A 121 -8.55 1.40 -4.77
CA ASN A 121 -8.87 2.62 -5.51
C ASN A 121 -9.17 3.76 -4.53
N ASN A 122 -8.78 4.97 -4.91
CA ASN A 122 -9.05 6.18 -4.12
C ASN A 122 -10.55 6.39 -3.83
N VAL A 123 -11.43 5.90 -4.71
CA VAL A 123 -12.90 6.01 -4.55
C VAL A 123 -13.41 5.34 -3.27
N LEU A 124 -12.67 4.40 -2.69
CA LEU A 124 -13.04 3.77 -1.42
C LEU A 124 -13.08 4.78 -0.25
N GLY A 125 -12.26 5.79 -0.28
CA GLY A 125 -12.19 6.79 0.80
C GLY A 125 -12.48 8.22 0.35
N PHE A 126 -12.12 8.56 -0.87
CA PHE A 126 -12.09 9.94 -1.36
C PHE A 126 -13.44 10.69 -1.25
N PRO A 127 -14.59 10.22 -1.74
CA PRO A 127 -15.82 11.01 -1.61
C PRO A 127 -16.31 11.07 -0.15
N PHE A 128 -16.15 10.00 0.58
CA PHE A 128 -16.76 9.81 1.89
C PHE A 128 -16.07 10.61 3.00
N ILE A 129 -14.74 10.66 2.99
CA ILE A 129 -13.98 11.46 3.98
C ILE A 129 -14.25 12.95 3.80
N PHE A 130 -14.40 13.43 2.55
CA PHE A 130 -14.77 14.82 2.28
C PHE A 130 -16.22 15.09 2.67
N ARG A 131 -17.14 14.17 2.40
CA ARG A 131 -18.53 14.29 2.82
C ARG A 131 -18.62 14.41 4.34
N GLY A 132 -17.95 13.52 5.09
CA GLY A 132 -17.92 13.60 6.55
C GLY A 132 -17.32 14.91 7.07
N ALA A 133 -16.26 15.40 6.45
CA ALA A 133 -15.65 16.68 6.81
C ALA A 133 -16.61 17.87 6.58
N LEU A 134 -17.35 17.86 5.48
CA LEU A 134 -18.35 18.90 5.17
C LEU A 134 -19.56 18.85 6.11
N ASP A 135 -20.06 17.67 6.44
CA ASP A 135 -21.21 17.50 7.33
C ASP A 135 -20.97 18.11 8.72
N VAL A 136 -19.73 18.02 9.22
CA VAL A 136 -19.34 18.62 10.51
C VAL A 136 -18.69 19.99 10.36
N ARG A 137 -18.64 20.55 9.16
CA ARG A 137 -17.99 21.84 8.83
C ARG A 137 -16.55 21.90 9.35
N ALA A 138 -15.80 20.81 9.18
CA ALA A 138 -14.41 20.76 9.60
C ALA A 138 -13.54 21.73 8.79
N SER A 139 -12.63 22.40 9.46
CA SER A 139 -11.66 23.32 8.82
C SER A 139 -10.49 22.57 8.13
N LYS A 140 -10.29 21.31 8.47
CA LYS A 140 -9.24 20.44 7.91
C LYS A 140 -9.62 18.96 8.10
N ILE A 141 -9.03 18.09 7.28
CA ILE A 141 -9.03 16.64 7.51
C ILE A 141 -7.78 16.32 8.34
N ASN A 142 -7.99 15.98 9.61
CA ASN A 142 -6.93 15.67 10.56
C ASN A 142 -6.57 14.18 10.59
N GLU A 143 -5.61 13.78 11.40
CA GLU A 143 -5.15 12.38 11.48
C GLU A 143 -6.24 11.47 12.09
N GLU A 144 -6.99 11.96 13.07
CA GLU A 144 -8.09 11.21 13.70
C GLU A 144 -9.18 10.86 12.68
N MET A 145 -9.53 11.79 11.79
CA MET A 145 -10.49 11.56 10.71
C MET A 145 -9.98 10.52 9.72
N LYS A 146 -8.69 10.55 9.38
CA LYS A 146 -8.07 9.52 8.51
C LYS A 146 -8.08 8.16 9.17
N MET A 147 -7.75 8.07 10.46
CA MET A 147 -7.79 6.83 11.21
C MET A 147 -9.21 6.28 11.33
N ALA A 148 -10.20 7.13 11.58
CA ALA A 148 -11.61 6.74 11.58
C ALA A 148 -12.04 6.14 10.23
N ALA A 149 -11.62 6.75 9.12
CA ALA A 149 -11.89 6.23 7.78
C ALA A 149 -11.21 4.87 7.53
N VAL A 150 -9.97 4.69 8.00
CA VAL A 150 -9.24 3.40 7.90
C VAL A 150 -9.99 2.30 8.64
N TYR A 151 -10.38 2.54 9.89
CA TYR A 151 -11.13 1.56 10.68
C TYR A 151 -12.51 1.28 10.08
N ALA A 152 -13.24 2.29 9.64
CA ALA A 152 -14.54 2.10 9.00
C ALA A 152 -14.46 1.24 7.74
N LEU A 153 -13.45 1.46 6.88
CA LEU A 153 -13.22 0.64 5.70
C LEU A 153 -12.82 -0.80 6.06
N ALA A 154 -11.97 -0.98 7.07
CA ALA A 154 -11.54 -2.30 7.52
C ALA A 154 -12.71 -3.11 8.12
N GLU A 155 -13.60 -2.47 8.89
CA GLU A 155 -14.79 -3.12 9.43
C GLU A 155 -15.81 -3.42 8.34
N LEU A 156 -16.05 -2.48 7.42
CA LEU A 156 -16.95 -2.70 6.28
C LEU A 156 -16.52 -3.91 5.43
N ALA A 157 -15.23 -4.14 5.28
CA ALA A 157 -14.71 -5.30 4.53
C ALA A 157 -15.04 -6.65 5.19
N LYS A 158 -15.40 -6.67 6.48
CA LYS A 158 -15.82 -7.87 7.22
C LYS A 158 -17.32 -8.12 7.16
N GLU A 159 -18.09 -7.11 6.78
CA GLU A 159 -19.55 -7.22 6.68
C GLU A 159 -19.97 -8.08 5.48
N PRO A 160 -21.09 -8.78 5.57
CA PRO A 160 -21.63 -9.53 4.43
C PRO A 160 -22.00 -8.56 3.30
N VAL A 161 -21.71 -8.97 2.06
CA VAL A 161 -22.06 -8.17 0.87
C VAL A 161 -23.59 -8.04 0.77
N PRO A 162 -24.14 -6.82 0.67
CA PRO A 162 -25.58 -6.63 0.52
C PRO A 162 -26.15 -7.39 -0.69
N GLU A 163 -27.36 -7.95 -0.54
CA GLU A 163 -27.98 -8.78 -1.57
C GLU A 163 -28.11 -8.07 -2.92
N ILE A 164 -28.47 -6.79 -2.92
CA ILE A 164 -28.58 -5.99 -4.14
C ILE A 164 -27.25 -5.92 -4.91
N VAL A 165 -26.12 -5.86 -4.20
CA VAL A 165 -24.80 -5.86 -4.83
C VAL A 165 -24.51 -7.24 -5.44
N ASN A 166 -24.85 -8.30 -4.71
CA ASN A 166 -24.69 -9.67 -5.21
C ASN A 166 -25.50 -9.94 -6.48
N ILE A 167 -26.74 -9.42 -6.56
CA ILE A 167 -27.58 -9.55 -7.76
C ILE A 167 -26.92 -8.88 -8.95
N VAL A 168 -26.50 -7.62 -8.82
CA VAL A 168 -25.88 -6.85 -9.90
C VAL A 168 -24.57 -7.48 -10.41
N TYR A 169 -23.79 -8.08 -9.51
CA TYR A 169 -22.53 -8.74 -9.92
C TYR A 169 -22.74 -10.15 -10.48
N LYS A 170 -23.80 -10.87 -10.08
CA LYS A 170 -24.14 -12.19 -10.67
C LYS A 170 -24.63 -12.08 -12.10
N GLU A 171 -25.32 -11.01 -12.44
CA GLU A 171 -25.82 -10.76 -13.79
C GLU A 171 -24.72 -10.39 -14.80
N LYS A 172 -23.50 -10.08 -14.34
CA LYS A 172 -22.32 -9.71 -15.16
C LYS A 172 -21.35 -10.88 -15.37
N LYS A 173 -21.62 -12.06 -14.88
CA LYS A 173 -20.89 -13.29 -15.15
C LYS A 173 -21.60 -14.11 -16.20
#